data_14f90af82dbd8c1a433a07059f72f405
#
_entry.id   14f90af82dbd8c1a433a07059f72f405
#
_cell.length_a   1.000
_cell.length_b   1.000
_cell.length_c   1.000
_cell.angle_alpha   90.00
_cell.angle_beta   90.00
_cell.angle_gamma   90.00
#
_symmetry.space_group_name_H-M   'P 1'
#
loop_
_entity.id
_entity.type
_entity.pdbx_description
1 polymer ?
#
loop_
_entity_poly.entity_id
_entity_poly.type
_entity_poly.pdbx_seq_one_letter_code
_entity_poly.pdbx_strand_id
1 'polypeptide(L)'
;IFRHYDEVISGGGIIYDSDIEKITTDAVHTLDAPFKERLHKELESKNKPFTIAGVLEIAKEKGVLLYPVSFKSILLTLSEETENPRLKGLIRMYNVIGVSLSLGLVKMPPDSLQKTIESIFAKKLEIAKINQVTATYSYNYAAAKFENFDCTLPGTQKESGTLLIQGFQGTALGKMASGCRFQPYYPITPASDESVYLESNEILEIIDDRPGSTAVIQTEDEISAMGMTIGGALTGTRSATCTSGPGFALMTEMLGWAGINEVPIVITNYQRSGPSTGLPTRHGQDDLLFSVYAGAGDFPKIVYASGEIEESFYDTGNCFNYADTFQVPVIHMMDKFHASSVITCQRFEPQKISIDRGKLLENVEDGYRRFEFTEDGISPRSRLGMNNGIFWNTGDESDEQGHITEDPELRVKMMDKRMSRLDLIL
;
A
#
# COMPACT_ATOMS: atom_id res chain seq x y z
N ILE A 1 -22.23 -12.79 -2.96
CA ILE A 1 -22.92 -13.69 -3.87
C ILE A 1 -23.56 -12.90 -5.02
N PHE A 2 -24.48 -11.94 -4.78
CA PHE A 2 -25.15 -11.18 -5.85
C PHE A 2 -24.24 -10.59 -6.93
N ARG A 3 -23.04 -10.16 -6.58
CA ARG A 3 -22.09 -9.52 -7.51
C ARG A 3 -21.26 -10.49 -8.35
N HIS A 4 -21.12 -11.75 -7.90
CA HIS A 4 -20.09 -12.66 -8.42
C HIS A 4 -20.63 -14.06 -8.77
N TYR A 5 -21.95 -14.29 -8.70
CA TYR A 5 -22.54 -15.59 -9.01
C TYR A 5 -22.36 -15.99 -10.48
N ASP A 6 -22.27 -15.01 -11.35
CA ASP A 6 -22.16 -15.16 -12.81
C ASP A 6 -20.71 -15.30 -13.29
N GLU A 7 -19.73 -15.00 -12.43
CA GLU A 7 -18.30 -15.15 -12.69
C GLU A 7 -17.83 -16.61 -12.53
N VAL A 8 -18.63 -17.44 -11.83
CA VAL A 8 -18.26 -18.83 -11.60
C VAL A 8 -18.60 -19.67 -12.83
N ILE A 9 -17.59 -20.32 -13.40
CA ILE A 9 -17.74 -21.15 -14.60
C ILE A 9 -18.45 -22.49 -14.29
N SER A 10 -18.96 -23.16 -15.33
CA SER A 10 -19.51 -24.52 -15.20
C SER A 10 -18.46 -25.48 -14.60
N GLY A 11 -18.86 -26.30 -13.65
CA GLY A 11 -17.98 -27.17 -12.85
C GLY A 11 -17.29 -26.45 -11.69
N GLY A 12 -17.36 -25.11 -11.61
CA GLY A 12 -16.93 -24.36 -10.45
C GLY A 12 -17.85 -24.53 -9.26
N GLY A 13 -17.38 -24.18 -8.04
CA GLY A 13 -18.13 -24.36 -6.80
C GLY A 13 -18.45 -23.05 -6.09
N ILE A 14 -19.63 -22.92 -5.51
CA ILE A 14 -20.01 -21.84 -4.60
C ILE A 14 -20.32 -22.45 -3.23
N ILE A 15 -19.48 -22.14 -2.24
CA ILE A 15 -19.74 -22.42 -0.83
C ILE A 15 -20.42 -21.20 -0.22
N TYR A 16 -21.50 -21.39 0.47
CA TYR A 16 -22.26 -20.28 1.05
C TYR A 16 -22.99 -20.68 2.34
N ASP A 17 -23.24 -19.67 3.19
CA ASP A 17 -24.07 -19.87 4.38
C ASP A 17 -25.54 -20.06 3.96
N SER A 18 -26.10 -21.25 4.21
CA SER A 18 -27.49 -21.54 3.85
C SER A 18 -28.50 -20.66 4.59
N ASP A 19 -28.13 -20.07 5.73
CA ASP A 19 -29.04 -19.22 6.49
C ASP A 19 -29.33 -17.86 5.79
N ILE A 20 -28.54 -17.49 4.75
CA ILE A 20 -28.70 -16.23 4.01
C ILE A 20 -29.53 -16.34 2.72
N GLU A 21 -29.98 -17.51 2.32
CA GLU A 21 -30.69 -17.73 1.03
C GLU A 21 -31.90 -16.82 0.80
N LYS A 22 -32.58 -16.44 1.89
CA LYS A 22 -33.76 -15.58 1.86
C LYS A 22 -33.48 -14.09 1.80
N ILE A 23 -32.20 -13.68 1.89
CA ILE A 23 -31.82 -12.27 1.81
C ILE A 23 -32.20 -11.73 0.42
N THR A 24 -32.96 -10.64 0.40
CA THR A 24 -33.40 -9.97 -0.82
C THR A 24 -32.32 -9.00 -1.33
N THR A 25 -32.39 -8.67 -2.62
CA THR A 25 -31.55 -7.61 -3.21
C THR A 25 -31.70 -6.27 -2.52
N ASP A 26 -32.89 -5.96 -1.98
CA ASP A 26 -33.17 -4.70 -1.30
C ASP A 26 -32.58 -4.62 0.10
N ALA A 27 -32.39 -5.75 0.75
CA ALA A 27 -31.72 -5.82 2.04
C ALA A 27 -30.20 -5.53 1.96
N VAL A 28 -29.63 -5.54 0.75
CA VAL A 28 -28.18 -5.28 0.54
C VAL A 28 -27.99 -3.86 0.01
N HIS A 29 -27.82 -2.91 0.93
CA HIS A 29 -27.68 -1.49 0.61
C HIS A 29 -26.44 -1.12 -0.23
N THR A 30 -25.44 -1.97 -0.27
CA THR A 30 -24.21 -1.75 -1.05
C THR A 30 -24.34 -2.07 -2.54
N LEU A 31 -25.48 -2.63 -2.98
CA LEU A 31 -25.78 -2.81 -4.39
C LEU A 31 -26.29 -1.48 -4.96
N ASP A 32 -25.61 -0.95 -5.97
CA ASP A 32 -26.03 0.27 -6.67
C ASP A 32 -27.30 0.03 -7.52
N ALA A 33 -28.03 1.11 -7.80
CA ALA A 33 -29.31 1.02 -8.49
C ALA A 33 -29.20 0.42 -9.91
N PRO A 34 -28.23 0.80 -10.77
CA PRO A 34 -28.06 0.19 -12.08
C PRO A 34 -27.78 -1.32 -12.04
N PHE A 35 -26.98 -1.76 -11.05
CA PHE A 35 -26.72 -3.19 -10.84
C PHE A 35 -27.99 -3.93 -10.42
N LYS A 36 -28.75 -3.38 -9.45
CA LYS A 36 -30.03 -3.97 -9.01
C LYS A 36 -31.00 -4.10 -10.16
N GLU A 37 -31.16 -3.05 -10.96
CA GLU A 37 -32.08 -3.07 -12.13
C GLU A 37 -31.71 -4.18 -13.13
N ARG A 38 -30.41 -4.29 -13.45
CA ARG A 38 -29.93 -5.36 -14.35
C ARG A 38 -30.21 -6.75 -13.77
N LEU A 39 -29.88 -6.93 -12.48
CA LEU A 39 -30.07 -8.18 -11.77
C LEU A 39 -31.55 -8.56 -11.68
N HIS A 40 -32.44 -7.61 -11.40
CA HIS A 40 -33.90 -7.84 -11.36
C HIS A 40 -34.42 -8.27 -12.74
N LYS A 41 -33.98 -7.61 -13.81
CA LYS A 41 -34.37 -8.01 -15.19
C LYS A 41 -33.94 -9.45 -15.50
N GLU A 42 -32.75 -9.85 -15.08
CA GLU A 42 -32.28 -11.23 -15.28
C GLU A 42 -33.10 -12.23 -14.47
N LEU A 43 -33.32 -11.98 -13.19
CA LEU A 43 -34.12 -12.85 -12.31
C LEU A 43 -35.54 -12.97 -12.79
N GLU A 44 -36.19 -11.87 -13.20
CA GLU A 44 -37.54 -11.84 -13.72
C GLU A 44 -37.66 -12.63 -15.02
N SER A 45 -36.72 -12.44 -15.97
CA SER A 45 -36.69 -13.16 -17.23
C SER A 45 -36.62 -14.69 -17.06
N LYS A 46 -36.05 -15.15 -15.94
CA LYS A 46 -35.90 -16.56 -15.59
C LYS A 46 -36.92 -17.04 -14.57
N ASN A 47 -37.88 -16.19 -14.22
CA ASN A 47 -38.88 -16.47 -13.19
C ASN A 47 -38.30 -16.93 -11.86
N LYS A 48 -37.24 -16.23 -11.39
CA LYS A 48 -36.54 -16.49 -10.13
C LYS A 48 -36.84 -15.41 -9.10
N PRO A 49 -36.83 -15.72 -7.79
CA PRO A 49 -37.03 -14.72 -6.74
C PRO A 49 -35.88 -13.75 -6.64
N PHE A 50 -36.15 -12.51 -6.21
CA PHE A 50 -35.12 -11.46 -6.00
C PHE A 50 -34.33 -11.66 -4.70
N THR A 51 -33.80 -12.86 -4.51
CA THR A 51 -33.07 -13.32 -3.33
C THR A 51 -31.77 -13.99 -3.71
N ILE A 52 -30.92 -14.25 -2.70
CA ILE A 52 -29.69 -15.05 -2.88
C ILE A 52 -30.05 -16.44 -3.49
N ALA A 53 -31.13 -17.09 -3.04
CA ALA A 53 -31.54 -18.34 -3.62
C ALA A 53 -31.79 -18.23 -5.14
N GLY A 54 -32.42 -17.14 -5.59
CA GLY A 54 -32.71 -16.94 -7.03
C GLY A 54 -31.44 -16.87 -7.88
N VAL A 55 -30.38 -16.14 -7.44
CA VAL A 55 -29.13 -16.08 -8.20
C VAL A 55 -28.34 -17.39 -8.12
N LEU A 56 -28.43 -18.11 -7.00
CA LEU A 56 -27.83 -19.44 -6.88
C LEU A 56 -28.48 -20.46 -7.81
N GLU A 57 -29.80 -20.40 -8.00
CA GLU A 57 -30.49 -21.24 -9.00
C GLU A 57 -29.99 -20.93 -10.42
N ILE A 58 -29.78 -19.64 -10.76
CA ILE A 58 -29.22 -19.27 -12.07
C ILE A 58 -27.80 -19.85 -12.22
N ALA A 59 -26.95 -19.75 -11.18
CA ALA A 59 -25.61 -20.33 -11.21
C ALA A 59 -25.67 -21.85 -11.40
N LYS A 60 -26.58 -22.53 -10.70
CA LYS A 60 -26.80 -23.98 -10.83
C LYS A 60 -27.24 -24.39 -12.25
N GLU A 61 -28.11 -23.61 -12.88
CA GLU A 61 -28.52 -23.83 -14.27
C GLU A 61 -27.34 -23.69 -15.26
N LYS A 62 -26.35 -22.90 -14.94
CA LYS A 62 -25.08 -22.77 -15.69
C LYS A 62 -24.09 -23.90 -15.42
N GLY A 63 -24.43 -24.88 -14.58
CA GLY A 63 -23.57 -26.01 -14.22
C GLY A 63 -22.62 -25.73 -13.03
N VAL A 64 -22.88 -24.70 -12.25
CA VAL A 64 -22.11 -24.41 -11.01
C VAL A 64 -22.58 -25.35 -9.89
N LEU A 65 -21.64 -25.90 -9.15
CA LEU A 65 -21.89 -26.75 -7.99
C LEU A 65 -22.17 -25.89 -6.76
N LEU A 66 -23.23 -26.19 -6.03
CA LEU A 66 -23.63 -25.44 -4.84
C LEU A 66 -23.38 -26.25 -3.58
N TYR A 67 -22.69 -25.64 -2.61
CA TYR A 67 -22.34 -26.24 -1.32
C TYR A 67 -22.95 -25.42 -0.17
N PRO A 68 -24.26 -25.63 0.14
CA PRO A 68 -24.90 -24.95 1.27
C PRO A 68 -24.37 -25.49 2.61
N VAL A 69 -24.02 -24.59 3.52
CA VAL A 69 -23.57 -24.94 4.87
C VAL A 69 -24.13 -23.93 5.85
N SER A 70 -24.82 -24.35 6.91
CA SER A 70 -25.16 -23.44 7.99
C SER A 70 -23.93 -23.18 8.86
N PHE A 71 -23.32 -21.99 8.75
CA PHE A 71 -22.17 -21.60 9.56
C PHE A 71 -22.52 -21.54 11.05
N LYS A 72 -23.75 -21.15 11.35
CA LYS A 72 -24.27 -21.16 12.70
C LYS A 72 -24.33 -22.59 13.28
N SER A 73 -24.76 -23.57 12.49
CA SER A 73 -24.81 -24.97 12.93
C SER A 73 -23.40 -25.50 13.24
N ILE A 74 -22.39 -25.16 12.43
CA ILE A 74 -20.99 -25.51 12.74
C ILE A 74 -20.57 -24.97 14.11
N LEU A 75 -20.85 -23.69 14.38
CA LEU A 75 -20.49 -23.08 15.67
C LEU A 75 -21.25 -23.66 16.86
N LEU A 76 -22.53 -24.08 16.66
CA LEU A 76 -23.30 -24.76 17.70
C LEU A 76 -22.70 -26.12 18.01
N THR A 77 -22.42 -26.93 17.01
CA THR A 77 -21.78 -28.24 17.19
C THR A 77 -20.42 -28.10 17.91
N LEU A 78 -19.57 -27.18 17.44
CA LEU A 78 -18.28 -26.94 18.08
C LEU A 78 -18.40 -26.44 19.52
N SER A 79 -19.40 -25.62 19.82
CA SER A 79 -19.67 -25.17 21.18
C SER A 79 -20.02 -26.32 22.13
N GLU A 80 -20.70 -27.34 21.63
CA GLU A 80 -21.07 -28.54 22.38
C GLU A 80 -19.88 -29.50 22.53
N GLU A 81 -19.17 -29.80 21.43
CA GLU A 81 -18.01 -30.69 21.42
C GLU A 81 -16.82 -30.17 22.25
N THR A 82 -16.63 -28.87 22.30
CA THR A 82 -15.52 -28.22 23.01
C THR A 82 -15.91 -27.70 24.40
N GLU A 83 -17.15 -27.87 24.81
CA GLU A 83 -17.72 -27.29 26.04
C GLU A 83 -17.49 -25.78 26.17
N ASN A 84 -17.40 -25.08 25.03
CA ASN A 84 -17.14 -23.63 24.97
C ASN A 84 -18.37 -22.84 24.49
N PRO A 85 -19.23 -22.36 25.41
CA PRO A 85 -20.45 -21.67 25.05
C PRO A 85 -20.23 -20.34 24.32
N ARG A 86 -19.01 -19.76 24.37
CA ARG A 86 -18.68 -18.52 23.68
C ARG A 86 -18.72 -18.69 22.14
N LEU A 87 -18.53 -19.91 21.63
CA LEU A 87 -18.58 -20.18 20.19
C LEU A 87 -19.95 -19.94 19.58
N LYS A 88 -21.04 -20.14 20.32
CA LYS A 88 -22.44 -20.02 19.80
C LYS A 88 -22.76 -18.69 19.09
N GLY A 89 -22.11 -17.61 19.47
CA GLY A 89 -22.37 -16.26 18.94
C GLY A 89 -21.18 -15.62 18.21
N LEU A 90 -20.10 -16.35 17.93
CA LEU A 90 -18.89 -15.80 17.36
C LEU A 90 -18.96 -15.67 15.82
N ILE A 91 -19.77 -14.73 15.31
CA ILE A 91 -19.88 -14.41 13.88
C ILE A 91 -18.50 -14.16 13.22
N ARG A 92 -17.52 -13.67 13.99
CA ARG A 92 -16.14 -13.47 13.51
C ARG A 92 -15.49 -14.76 12.99
N MET A 93 -15.97 -15.93 13.41
CA MET A 93 -15.47 -17.23 12.96
C MET A 93 -15.97 -17.60 11.56
N TYR A 94 -16.96 -16.90 11.00
CA TYR A 94 -17.51 -17.19 9.67
C TYR A 94 -16.44 -17.10 8.58
N ASN A 95 -15.47 -16.18 8.71
CA ASN A 95 -14.35 -16.10 7.78
C ASN A 95 -13.46 -17.35 7.84
N VAL A 96 -13.16 -17.83 9.05
CA VAL A 96 -12.36 -19.06 9.25
C VAL A 96 -13.10 -20.27 8.70
N ILE A 97 -14.42 -20.37 8.98
CA ILE A 97 -15.27 -21.44 8.45
C ILE A 97 -15.23 -21.43 6.91
N GLY A 98 -15.49 -20.27 6.28
CA GLY A 98 -15.51 -20.13 4.83
C GLY A 98 -14.20 -20.54 4.17
N VAL A 99 -13.06 -20.03 4.66
CA VAL A 99 -11.72 -20.40 4.16
C VAL A 99 -11.46 -21.89 4.34
N SER A 100 -11.77 -22.44 5.51
CA SER A 100 -11.50 -23.86 5.81
C SER A 100 -12.34 -24.80 4.98
N LEU A 101 -13.62 -24.47 4.77
CA LEU A 101 -14.50 -25.21 3.85
C LEU A 101 -13.96 -25.19 2.42
N SER A 102 -13.46 -24.05 1.97
CA SER A 102 -12.87 -23.89 0.60
C SER A 102 -11.62 -24.76 0.46
N LEU A 103 -10.73 -24.75 1.45
CA LEU A 103 -9.52 -25.58 1.44
C LEU A 103 -9.85 -27.08 1.51
N GLY A 104 -10.89 -27.46 2.26
CA GLY A 104 -11.39 -28.84 2.32
C GLY A 104 -12.00 -29.28 0.98
N LEU A 105 -12.73 -28.40 0.29
CA LEU A 105 -13.31 -28.68 -1.04
C LEU A 105 -12.22 -28.99 -2.07
N VAL A 106 -11.15 -28.17 -2.12
CA VAL A 106 -10.03 -28.36 -3.06
C VAL A 106 -8.98 -29.35 -2.55
N LYS A 107 -9.21 -29.98 -1.41
CA LYS A 107 -8.32 -30.97 -0.77
C LYS A 107 -6.89 -30.47 -0.54
N MET A 108 -6.73 -29.18 -0.30
CA MET A 108 -5.42 -28.61 0.06
C MET A 108 -4.99 -29.09 1.46
N PRO A 109 -3.72 -29.48 1.68
CA PRO A 109 -3.27 -29.93 2.99
C PRO A 109 -3.54 -28.89 4.10
N PRO A 110 -4.13 -29.28 5.25
CA PRO A 110 -4.54 -28.33 6.28
C PRO A 110 -3.38 -27.70 7.07
N ASP A 111 -2.18 -28.27 7.00
CA ASP A 111 -1.01 -27.80 7.76
C ASP A 111 -0.67 -26.33 7.52
N SER A 112 -0.82 -25.86 6.30
CA SER A 112 -0.56 -24.46 5.94
C SER A 112 -1.52 -23.52 6.66
N LEU A 113 -2.81 -23.89 6.73
CA LEU A 113 -3.83 -23.12 7.44
C LEU A 113 -3.54 -23.09 8.95
N GLN A 114 -3.17 -24.20 9.54
CA GLN A 114 -2.87 -24.29 10.97
C GLN A 114 -1.67 -23.41 11.34
N LYS A 115 -0.58 -23.49 10.58
CA LYS A 115 0.62 -22.64 10.77
C LYS A 115 0.31 -21.16 10.58
N THR A 116 -0.53 -20.81 9.62
CA THR A 116 -0.95 -19.43 9.41
C THR A 116 -1.75 -18.90 10.60
N ILE A 117 -2.68 -19.68 11.14
CA ILE A 117 -3.44 -19.30 12.33
C ILE A 117 -2.50 -19.12 13.54
N GLU A 118 -1.55 -20.01 13.75
CA GLU A 118 -0.53 -19.90 14.81
C GLU A 118 0.28 -18.60 14.68
N SER A 119 0.73 -18.29 13.47
CA SER A 119 1.51 -17.08 13.19
C SER A 119 0.71 -15.80 13.45
N ILE A 120 -0.52 -15.71 12.91
CA ILE A 120 -1.37 -14.51 13.03
C ILE A 120 -1.73 -14.26 14.51
N PHE A 121 -2.00 -15.33 15.28
CA PHE A 121 -2.43 -15.22 16.66
C PHE A 121 -1.34 -15.59 17.69
N ALA A 122 -0.06 -15.51 17.33
CA ALA A 122 1.07 -15.91 18.18
C ALA A 122 1.04 -15.24 19.57
N LYS A 123 0.57 -13.99 19.66
CA LYS A 123 0.42 -13.24 20.93
C LYS A 123 -0.92 -13.47 21.65
N LYS A 124 -1.83 -14.32 21.10
CA LYS A 124 -3.21 -14.53 21.60
C LYS A 124 -3.59 -16.00 21.51
N LEU A 125 -2.89 -16.85 22.28
CA LEU A 125 -2.96 -18.31 22.20
C LEU A 125 -4.38 -18.90 22.30
N GLU A 126 -5.23 -18.36 23.17
CA GLU A 126 -6.62 -18.81 23.28
C GLU A 126 -7.42 -18.56 22.02
N ILE A 127 -7.17 -17.41 21.35
CA ILE A 127 -7.80 -17.09 20.07
C ILE A 127 -7.27 -18.00 18.97
N ALA A 128 -5.96 -18.27 18.95
CA ALA A 128 -5.35 -19.22 18.02
C ALA A 128 -6.03 -20.60 18.14
N LYS A 129 -6.14 -21.13 19.35
CA LYS A 129 -6.74 -22.43 19.62
C LYS A 129 -8.20 -22.55 19.12
N ILE A 130 -9.02 -21.53 19.40
CA ILE A 130 -10.41 -21.50 18.93
C ILE A 130 -10.46 -21.50 17.39
N ASN A 131 -9.62 -20.69 16.74
CA ASN A 131 -9.54 -20.65 15.28
C ASN A 131 -9.07 -21.99 14.68
N GLN A 132 -8.06 -22.62 15.28
CA GLN A 132 -7.55 -23.93 14.84
C GLN A 132 -8.58 -25.04 14.92
N VAL A 133 -9.32 -25.12 16.04
CA VAL A 133 -10.40 -26.11 16.21
C VAL A 133 -11.50 -25.87 15.18
N THR A 134 -11.93 -24.63 14.99
CA THR A 134 -12.93 -24.28 13.99
C THR A 134 -12.47 -24.59 12.57
N ALA A 135 -11.21 -24.29 12.26
CA ALA A 135 -10.60 -24.57 10.96
C ALA A 135 -10.54 -26.09 10.68
N THR A 136 -10.08 -26.87 11.64
CA THR A 136 -10.00 -28.33 11.50
C THR A 136 -11.38 -28.95 11.27
N TYR A 137 -12.35 -28.57 12.08
CA TYR A 137 -13.71 -29.07 11.93
C TYR A 137 -14.30 -28.75 10.57
N SER A 138 -14.23 -27.47 10.15
CA SER A 138 -14.81 -27.01 8.88
C SER A 138 -14.10 -27.66 7.68
N TYR A 139 -12.79 -27.80 7.71
CA TYR A 139 -12.03 -28.52 6.69
C TYR A 139 -12.51 -29.97 6.54
N ASN A 140 -12.57 -30.69 7.65
CA ASN A 140 -13.00 -32.10 7.66
C ASN A 140 -14.46 -32.25 7.22
N TYR A 141 -15.33 -31.29 7.58
CA TYR A 141 -16.71 -31.26 7.14
C TYR A 141 -16.78 -31.18 5.60
N ALA A 142 -16.04 -30.27 4.98
CA ALA A 142 -16.03 -30.13 3.52
C ALA A 142 -15.43 -31.37 2.84
N ALA A 143 -14.28 -31.86 3.34
CA ALA A 143 -13.61 -33.02 2.79
C ALA A 143 -14.48 -34.29 2.82
N ALA A 144 -15.36 -34.41 3.84
CA ALA A 144 -16.26 -35.55 4.00
C ALA A 144 -17.59 -35.43 3.28
N LYS A 145 -18.12 -34.19 3.09
CA LYS A 145 -19.49 -33.96 2.62
C LYS A 145 -19.61 -33.33 1.25
N PHE A 146 -18.56 -32.68 0.76
CA PHE A 146 -18.61 -32.05 -0.56
C PHE A 146 -18.17 -33.06 -1.62
N GLU A 147 -19.08 -33.34 -2.55
CA GLU A 147 -18.90 -34.30 -3.62
C GLU A 147 -18.90 -33.60 -4.98
N ASN A 148 -18.44 -34.31 -6.01
CA ASN A 148 -18.51 -33.91 -7.41
C ASN A 148 -17.68 -32.66 -7.76
N PHE A 149 -16.68 -32.30 -6.96
CA PHE A 149 -15.75 -31.24 -7.27
C PHE A 149 -14.40 -31.83 -7.70
N ASP A 150 -14.09 -31.72 -8.97
CA ASP A 150 -12.94 -32.40 -9.58
C ASP A 150 -11.63 -31.61 -9.49
N CYS A 151 -11.69 -30.35 -9.08
CA CYS A 151 -10.50 -29.54 -8.91
C CYS A 151 -9.85 -29.79 -7.55
N THR A 152 -8.64 -30.27 -7.56
CA THR A 152 -7.81 -30.44 -6.34
C THR A 152 -6.57 -29.57 -6.44
N LEU A 153 -6.21 -28.92 -5.33
CA LEU A 153 -4.94 -28.20 -5.22
C LEU A 153 -3.96 -29.11 -4.47
N PRO A 154 -3.01 -29.74 -5.17
CA PRO A 154 -1.96 -30.51 -4.51
C PRO A 154 -1.14 -29.57 -3.63
N GLY A 155 -0.62 -30.09 -2.52
CA GLY A 155 0.33 -29.35 -1.71
C GLY A 155 1.51 -28.91 -2.59
N THR A 156 1.80 -27.62 -2.60
CA THR A 156 2.91 -27.07 -3.37
C THR A 156 4.23 -27.46 -2.70
N GLN A 157 5.21 -27.89 -3.49
CA GLN A 157 6.60 -27.89 -3.02
C GLN A 157 7.00 -26.43 -2.78
N LYS A 158 7.60 -26.16 -1.62
CA LYS A 158 8.17 -24.84 -1.35
C LYS A 158 9.32 -24.60 -2.34
N GLU A 159 9.13 -23.71 -3.29
CA GLU A 159 10.25 -23.12 -3.99
C GLU A 159 11.00 -22.21 -3.00
N SER A 160 12.27 -22.52 -2.76
CA SER A 160 13.11 -21.68 -1.91
C SER A 160 13.40 -20.37 -2.65
N GLY A 161 13.28 -19.25 -1.94
CA GLY A 161 13.63 -17.94 -2.49
C GLY A 161 12.47 -17.13 -3.06
N THR A 162 11.23 -17.65 -3.02
CA THR A 162 10.04 -16.87 -3.40
C THR A 162 9.43 -16.16 -2.19
N LEU A 163 8.80 -15.01 -2.47
CA LEU A 163 8.00 -14.22 -1.53
C LEU A 163 6.56 -14.17 -2.01
N LEU A 164 5.62 -14.23 -1.09
CA LEU A 164 4.24 -13.80 -1.32
C LEU A 164 4.12 -12.38 -0.74
N ILE A 165 3.84 -11.38 -1.56
CA ILE A 165 3.95 -9.98 -1.18
C ILE A 165 2.82 -9.14 -1.78
N GLN A 166 2.45 -8.07 -1.06
CA GLN A 166 1.56 -7.02 -1.56
C GLN A 166 2.36 -5.83 -2.08
N GLY A 167 1.78 -5.06 -2.98
CA GLY A 167 2.50 -3.95 -3.62
C GLY A 167 3.01 -2.89 -2.64
N PHE A 168 2.20 -2.50 -1.64
CA PHE A 168 2.66 -1.56 -0.62
C PHE A 168 3.87 -2.08 0.19
N GLN A 169 3.98 -3.40 0.37
CA GLN A 169 5.13 -4.01 1.04
C GLN A 169 6.39 -3.92 0.19
N GLY A 170 6.27 -4.06 -1.14
CA GLY A 170 7.39 -3.86 -2.07
C GLY A 170 7.99 -2.47 -1.92
N THR A 171 7.15 -1.44 -1.96
CA THR A 171 7.56 -0.03 -1.75
C THR A 171 8.16 0.20 -0.36
N ALA A 172 7.52 -0.31 0.70
CA ALA A 172 8.02 -0.17 2.06
C ALA A 172 9.41 -0.81 2.25
N LEU A 173 9.58 -2.04 1.77
CA LEU A 173 10.88 -2.73 1.79
C LEU A 173 11.94 -1.99 0.96
N GLY A 174 11.54 -1.42 -0.18
CA GLY A 174 12.38 -0.55 -0.99
C GLY A 174 12.85 0.68 -0.22
N LYS A 175 11.96 1.34 0.53
CA LYS A 175 12.31 2.48 1.42
C LYS A 175 13.33 2.07 2.49
N MET A 176 13.09 0.94 3.16
CA MET A 176 14.02 0.42 4.18
C MET A 176 15.40 0.13 3.59
N ALA A 177 15.46 -0.58 2.45
CA ALA A 177 16.69 -0.94 1.75
C ALA A 177 17.43 0.28 1.19
N SER A 178 16.72 1.32 0.79
CA SER A 178 17.26 2.57 0.26
C SER A 178 17.75 3.53 1.34
N GLY A 179 17.67 3.16 2.62
CA GLY A 179 18.13 4.00 3.70
C GLY A 179 17.17 5.11 4.12
N CYS A 180 15.87 5.01 3.81
CA CYS A 180 14.86 5.86 4.42
C CYS A 180 14.82 5.60 5.93
N ARG A 181 14.93 6.66 6.73
CA ARG A 181 14.95 6.56 8.20
C ARG A 181 13.92 7.44 8.88
N PHE A 182 13.12 8.17 8.10
CA PHE A 182 12.07 9.02 8.62
C PHE A 182 10.86 9.04 7.68
N GLN A 183 9.70 8.62 8.18
CA GLN A 183 8.43 8.61 7.43
C GLN A 183 7.29 9.17 8.26
N PRO A 184 7.08 10.48 8.29
CA PRO A 184 5.83 11.06 8.76
C PRO A 184 4.72 10.82 7.72
N TYR A 185 3.50 10.53 8.20
CA TYR A 185 2.34 10.28 7.34
C TYR A 185 1.03 10.64 8.00
N TYR A 186 0.03 10.95 7.20
CA TYR A 186 -1.37 11.02 7.65
C TYR A 186 -2.15 9.85 7.04
N PRO A 187 -2.97 9.12 7.85
CA PRO A 187 -3.67 7.94 7.37
C PRO A 187 -4.68 8.24 6.27
N ILE A 188 -4.47 7.65 5.10
CA ILE A 188 -5.39 7.70 3.97
C ILE A 188 -5.31 6.40 3.16
N THR A 189 -6.46 5.85 2.74
CA THR A 189 -6.51 4.65 1.90
C THR A 189 -6.10 4.99 0.47
N PRO A 190 -5.20 4.19 -0.20
CA PRO A 190 -4.56 2.95 0.26
C PRO A 190 -3.16 3.15 0.88
N ALA A 191 -2.68 4.38 1.02
CA ALA A 191 -1.31 4.69 1.43
C ALA A 191 -0.97 4.27 2.87
N SER A 192 -1.96 4.22 3.77
CA SER A 192 -1.74 3.88 5.18
C SER A 192 -1.07 2.52 5.38
N ASP A 193 -1.36 1.54 4.51
CA ASP A 193 -0.86 0.18 4.66
C ASP A 193 0.68 0.13 4.57
N GLU A 194 1.28 1.00 3.74
CA GLU A 194 2.73 1.15 3.64
C GLU A 194 3.35 1.62 4.97
N SER A 195 2.80 2.71 5.55
CA SER A 195 3.32 3.28 6.80
C SER A 195 3.11 2.35 7.99
N VAL A 196 1.96 1.69 8.08
CA VAL A 196 1.70 0.67 9.12
C VAL A 196 2.65 -0.52 9.01
N TYR A 197 3.01 -0.92 7.79
CA TYR A 197 4.00 -1.96 7.58
C TYR A 197 5.40 -1.53 8.02
N LEU A 198 5.81 -0.30 7.69
CA LEU A 198 7.08 0.29 8.16
C LEU A 198 7.11 0.40 9.68
N GLU A 199 6.04 0.91 10.32
CA GLU A 199 5.90 1.01 11.76
C GLU A 199 6.04 -0.36 12.46
N SER A 200 5.45 -1.40 11.86
CA SER A 200 5.56 -2.76 12.37
C SER A 200 6.96 -3.37 12.24
N ASN A 201 7.84 -2.76 11.44
CA ASN A 201 9.19 -3.20 11.13
C ASN A 201 10.22 -2.08 11.36
N GLU A 202 9.98 -1.18 12.31
CA GLU A 202 10.84 -0.01 12.58
C GLU A 202 12.27 -0.38 12.93
N ILE A 203 12.46 -1.48 13.65
CA ILE A 203 13.79 -1.93 14.10
C ILE A 203 14.41 -2.76 12.98
N LEU A 204 15.54 -2.28 12.49
CA LEU A 204 16.32 -2.93 11.44
C LEU A 204 17.62 -3.47 12.01
N GLU A 205 17.96 -4.70 11.63
CA GLU A 205 19.32 -5.20 11.80
C GLU A 205 20.21 -4.53 10.73
N ILE A 206 21.12 -3.68 11.18
CA ILE A 206 22.10 -3.02 10.31
C ILE A 206 23.47 -3.67 10.54
N ILE A 207 24.34 -3.55 9.55
CA ILE A 207 25.71 -4.07 9.56
C ILE A 207 26.43 -3.80 10.91
N ASP A 208 27.17 -4.76 11.41
CA ASP A 208 27.96 -4.71 12.67
C ASP A 208 27.14 -4.79 13.98
N ASP A 209 26.06 -5.57 14.02
CA ASP A 209 25.23 -5.81 15.22
C ASP A 209 24.64 -4.53 15.85
N ARG A 210 24.64 -3.42 15.13
CA ARG A 210 23.98 -2.18 15.59
C ARG A 210 22.56 -2.12 15.07
N PRO A 211 21.55 -2.02 15.95
CA PRO A 211 20.19 -1.80 15.51
C PRO A 211 20.08 -0.40 14.89
N GLY A 212 19.48 -0.32 13.72
CA GLY A 212 18.98 0.90 13.13
C GLY A 212 17.47 0.98 13.26
N SER A 213 16.89 2.13 12.97
CA SER A 213 15.44 2.27 12.94
C SER A 213 14.98 3.21 11.83
N THR A 214 13.75 3.01 11.38
CA THR A 214 13.01 3.99 10.61
C THR A 214 11.96 4.58 11.54
N ALA A 215 12.06 5.86 11.87
CA ALA A 215 11.04 6.53 12.66
C ALA A 215 9.81 6.78 11.79
N VAL A 216 8.69 6.16 12.15
CA VAL A 216 7.41 6.33 11.48
C VAL A 216 6.48 7.11 12.40
N ILE A 217 5.92 8.23 11.93
CA ILE A 217 5.14 9.14 12.77
C ILE A 217 3.83 9.47 12.10
N GLN A 218 2.72 9.13 12.74
CA GLN A 218 1.41 9.62 12.34
C GLN A 218 1.25 11.09 12.73
N THR A 219 0.89 11.92 11.75
CA THR A 219 0.73 13.38 11.92
C THR A 219 -0.75 13.77 12.05
N GLU A 220 -1.00 15.05 12.31
CA GLU A 220 -2.35 15.63 12.40
C GLU A 220 -3.03 15.70 11.01
N ASP A 221 -2.25 16.01 9.97
CA ASP A 221 -2.71 16.13 8.59
C ASP A 221 -1.54 15.91 7.59
N GLU A 222 -1.85 15.95 6.31
CA GLU A 222 -0.85 15.81 5.24
C GLU A 222 0.11 17.00 5.14
N ILE A 223 -0.32 18.20 5.49
CA ILE A 223 0.54 19.40 5.52
C ILE A 223 1.64 19.19 6.56
N SER A 224 1.27 18.76 7.74
CA SER A 224 2.21 18.42 8.82
C SER A 224 3.17 17.29 8.41
N ALA A 225 2.63 16.25 7.75
CA ALA A 225 3.45 15.14 7.25
C ALA A 225 4.52 15.63 6.25
N MET A 226 4.13 16.48 5.32
CA MET A 226 5.03 17.06 4.33
C MET A 226 6.08 17.96 4.98
N GLY A 227 5.68 18.86 5.91
CA GLY A 227 6.59 19.72 6.65
C GLY A 227 7.63 18.95 7.46
N MET A 228 7.20 17.89 8.14
CA MET A 228 8.11 16.99 8.88
C MET A 228 9.04 16.24 7.93
N THR A 229 8.57 15.77 6.76
CA THR A 229 9.41 15.11 5.75
C THR A 229 10.54 16.03 5.28
N ILE A 230 10.21 17.29 4.99
CA ILE A 230 11.19 18.32 4.62
C ILE A 230 12.19 18.57 5.77
N GLY A 231 11.69 18.74 6.99
CA GLY A 231 12.55 18.92 8.17
C GLY A 231 13.52 17.77 8.37
N GLY A 232 13.07 16.54 8.22
CA GLY A 232 13.93 15.35 8.25
C GLY A 232 14.99 15.36 7.15
N ALA A 233 14.64 15.74 5.93
CA ALA A 233 15.59 15.82 4.82
C ALA A 233 16.67 16.88 5.02
N LEU A 234 16.34 18.02 5.65
CA LEU A 234 17.31 19.07 6.00
C LEU A 234 18.35 18.60 7.01
N THR A 235 18.04 17.60 7.86
CA THR A 235 19.04 16.96 8.74
C THR A 235 19.99 16.03 8.00
N GLY A 236 19.81 15.84 6.69
CA GLY A 236 20.54 14.88 5.87
C GLY A 236 19.97 13.46 5.91
N THR A 237 18.83 13.25 6.55
CA THR A 237 18.14 11.95 6.60
C THR A 237 17.33 11.74 5.32
N ARG A 238 17.41 10.55 4.71
CA ARG A 238 16.45 10.17 3.67
C ARG A 238 15.06 10.09 4.28
N SER A 239 14.19 11.01 3.87
CA SER A 239 12.85 11.18 4.40
C SER A 239 11.82 11.01 3.30
N ALA A 240 10.72 10.36 3.63
CA ALA A 240 9.61 10.16 2.71
C ALA A 240 8.26 10.33 3.42
N THR A 241 7.23 10.57 2.64
CA THR A 241 5.84 10.44 3.08
C THR A 241 5.06 9.63 2.07
N CYS A 242 3.88 9.15 2.45
CA CYS A 242 2.95 8.52 1.52
C CYS A 242 1.55 9.11 1.69
N THR A 243 0.83 9.21 0.59
CA THR A 243 -0.52 9.77 0.55
C THR A 243 -1.30 9.25 -0.65
N SER A 244 -2.49 9.79 -0.88
CA SER A 244 -3.31 9.61 -2.06
C SER A 244 -3.72 10.97 -2.63
N GLY A 245 -4.35 11.03 -3.79
CA GLY A 245 -4.68 12.27 -4.50
C GLY A 245 -5.17 13.44 -3.64
N PRO A 246 -6.20 13.27 -2.77
CA PRO A 246 -6.69 14.39 -1.96
C PRO A 246 -5.66 14.88 -0.93
N GLY A 247 -4.88 13.99 -0.33
CA GLY A 247 -3.81 14.39 0.59
C GLY A 247 -2.62 15.01 -0.14
N PHE A 248 -2.29 14.50 -1.34
CA PHE A 248 -1.28 15.13 -2.19
C PHE A 248 -1.66 16.56 -2.56
N ALA A 249 -2.94 16.85 -2.77
CA ALA A 249 -3.42 18.20 -3.00
C ALA A 249 -3.11 19.17 -1.84
N LEU A 250 -3.16 18.70 -0.59
CA LEU A 250 -2.79 19.50 0.58
C LEU A 250 -1.27 19.71 0.71
N MET A 251 -0.46 18.84 0.13
CA MET A 251 1.01 18.90 0.17
C MET A 251 1.62 19.89 -0.86
N THR A 252 0.83 20.39 -1.81
CA THR A 252 1.35 21.09 -3.00
C THR A 252 2.06 22.41 -2.70
N GLU A 253 1.66 23.14 -1.67
CA GLU A 253 2.36 24.34 -1.22
C GLU A 253 3.76 23.99 -0.74
N MET A 254 3.85 23.03 0.20
CA MET A 254 5.12 22.58 0.74
C MET A 254 6.00 21.86 -0.30
N LEU A 255 5.41 21.29 -1.35
CA LEU A 255 6.14 20.75 -2.50
C LEU A 255 6.88 21.89 -3.24
N GLY A 256 6.24 23.03 -3.44
CA GLY A 256 6.87 24.23 -3.98
C GLY A 256 8.00 24.74 -3.09
N TRP A 257 7.78 24.75 -1.77
CA TRP A 257 8.80 25.13 -0.79
C TRP A 257 10.02 24.20 -0.85
N ALA A 258 9.80 22.89 -0.96
CA ALA A 258 10.89 21.93 -1.13
C ALA A 258 11.64 22.15 -2.45
N GLY A 259 10.93 22.51 -3.52
CA GLY A 259 11.51 22.81 -4.83
C GLY A 259 12.42 24.06 -4.82
N ILE A 260 11.94 25.17 -4.25
CA ILE A 260 12.73 26.41 -4.19
C ILE A 260 13.97 26.27 -3.29
N ASN A 261 13.86 25.49 -2.19
CA ASN A 261 14.95 25.24 -1.26
C ASN A 261 15.82 24.01 -1.62
N GLU A 262 15.56 23.41 -2.78
CA GLU A 262 16.36 22.29 -3.29
C GLU A 262 16.46 21.13 -2.29
N VAL A 263 15.33 20.76 -1.65
CA VAL A 263 15.27 19.73 -0.61
C VAL A 263 14.90 18.37 -1.20
N PRO A 264 15.75 17.34 -1.07
CA PRO A 264 15.49 16.01 -1.59
C PRO A 264 14.50 15.28 -0.71
N ILE A 265 13.32 15.02 -1.23
CA ILE A 265 12.26 14.25 -0.57
C ILE A 265 11.61 13.28 -1.55
N VAL A 266 11.01 12.22 -1.01
CA VAL A 266 10.22 11.28 -1.80
C VAL A 266 8.79 11.25 -1.27
N ILE A 267 7.82 11.43 -2.16
CA ILE A 267 6.40 11.35 -1.86
C ILE A 267 5.82 10.15 -2.63
N THR A 268 5.34 9.12 -1.95
CA THR A 268 4.61 8.05 -2.62
C THR A 268 3.14 8.44 -2.75
N ASN A 269 2.67 8.68 -3.99
CA ASN A 269 1.28 8.97 -4.27
C ASN A 269 0.56 7.71 -4.74
N TYR A 270 -0.26 7.13 -3.87
CA TYR A 270 -1.12 5.98 -4.17
C TYR A 270 -2.43 6.47 -4.77
N GLN A 271 -2.52 6.48 -6.08
CA GLN A 271 -3.70 6.93 -6.81
C GLN A 271 -4.94 6.08 -6.50
N ARG A 272 -6.08 6.74 -6.41
CA ARG A 272 -7.40 6.13 -6.31
C ARG A 272 -8.39 6.96 -7.12
N SER A 273 -9.57 6.40 -7.39
CA SER A 273 -10.57 7.09 -8.20
C SER A 273 -11.02 8.40 -7.53
N GLY A 274 -10.82 9.53 -8.23
CA GLY A 274 -11.26 10.88 -7.86
C GLY A 274 -12.65 11.24 -8.41
N PRO A 275 -13.02 12.55 -8.44
CA PRO A 275 -12.34 13.69 -7.82
C PRO A 275 -12.55 13.80 -6.31
N SER A 276 -11.78 14.68 -5.64
CA SER A 276 -11.77 14.88 -4.18
C SER A 276 -11.45 13.56 -3.46
N THR A 277 -12.19 13.21 -2.40
CA THR A 277 -12.00 11.92 -1.73
C THR A 277 -12.44 10.70 -2.55
N GLY A 278 -13.25 10.94 -3.58
CA GLY A 278 -13.64 9.97 -4.61
C GLY A 278 -14.15 8.64 -4.07
N LEU A 279 -13.59 7.57 -4.59
CA LEU A 279 -13.88 6.21 -4.18
C LEU A 279 -12.66 5.56 -3.50
N PRO A 280 -12.50 5.68 -2.18
CA PRO A 280 -11.26 5.32 -1.45
C PRO A 280 -10.79 3.88 -1.66
N THR A 281 -11.71 2.96 -1.95
CA THR A 281 -11.44 1.53 -2.14
C THR A 281 -11.44 1.11 -3.61
N ARG A 282 -11.51 2.06 -4.54
CA ARG A 282 -11.55 1.79 -5.97
C ARG A 282 -10.29 2.31 -6.67
N HIS A 283 -9.84 1.53 -7.64
CA HIS A 283 -8.71 1.86 -8.47
C HIS A 283 -9.00 3.06 -9.37
N GLY A 284 -7.98 3.90 -9.59
CA GLY A 284 -7.95 5.00 -10.53
C GLY A 284 -6.51 5.45 -10.75
N GLN A 285 -6.23 6.04 -11.91
CA GLN A 285 -4.91 6.58 -12.29
C GLN A 285 -5.09 8.03 -12.80
N ASP A 286 -5.78 8.85 -12.01
CA ASP A 286 -6.23 10.18 -12.44
C ASP A 286 -5.23 11.29 -12.08
N ASP A 287 -4.16 10.99 -11.31
CA ASP A 287 -3.30 11.99 -10.67
C ASP A 287 -2.02 12.31 -11.44
N LEU A 288 -1.78 11.74 -12.64
CA LEU A 288 -0.53 11.94 -13.37
C LEU A 288 -0.28 13.40 -13.72
N LEU A 289 -1.22 14.04 -14.41
CA LEU A 289 -1.08 15.45 -14.78
C LEU A 289 -1.02 16.35 -13.55
N PHE A 290 -1.80 16.02 -12.52
CA PHE A 290 -1.74 16.74 -11.26
C PHE A 290 -0.34 16.65 -10.63
N SER A 291 0.27 15.47 -10.60
CA SER A 291 1.62 15.28 -10.06
C SER A 291 2.68 16.05 -10.86
N VAL A 292 2.58 16.05 -12.18
CA VAL A 292 3.49 16.76 -13.07
C VAL A 292 3.41 18.28 -12.86
N TYR A 293 2.21 18.84 -12.71
CA TYR A 293 1.98 20.29 -12.62
C TYR A 293 1.72 20.80 -11.20
N ALA A 294 1.82 19.93 -10.18
CA ALA A 294 1.59 20.32 -8.80
C ALA A 294 2.59 21.38 -8.31
N GLY A 295 2.09 22.28 -7.47
CA GLY A 295 2.82 23.39 -6.89
C GLY A 295 2.53 24.73 -7.58
N ALA A 296 2.91 25.81 -6.90
CA ALA A 296 2.79 27.16 -7.43
C ALA A 296 4.11 27.60 -8.09
N GLY A 297 4.05 28.04 -9.33
CA GLY A 297 5.23 28.43 -10.13
C GLY A 297 6.03 27.21 -10.63
N ASP A 298 7.17 27.50 -11.26
CA ASP A 298 8.00 26.52 -11.92
C ASP A 298 9.18 26.10 -11.02
N PHE A 299 9.35 24.82 -10.84
CA PHE A 299 10.50 24.20 -10.17
C PHE A 299 10.70 22.77 -10.67
N PRO A 300 11.94 22.26 -10.68
CA PRO A 300 12.21 20.90 -11.11
C PRO A 300 11.67 19.89 -10.10
N LYS A 301 11.02 18.84 -10.60
CA LYS A 301 10.59 17.68 -9.84
C LYS A 301 10.58 16.46 -10.76
N ILE A 302 10.68 15.28 -10.17
CA ILE A 302 10.62 14.01 -10.89
C ILE A 302 9.31 13.31 -10.53
N VAL A 303 8.58 12.86 -11.55
CA VAL A 303 7.42 11.97 -11.41
C VAL A 303 7.82 10.62 -11.96
N TYR A 304 7.86 9.63 -11.09
CA TYR A 304 8.32 8.29 -11.38
C TYR A 304 7.21 7.27 -11.10
N ALA A 305 6.90 6.38 -12.03
CA ALA A 305 5.83 5.40 -11.89
C ALA A 305 6.38 3.97 -11.99
N SER A 306 6.02 3.11 -11.03
CA SER A 306 6.30 1.68 -11.10
C SER A 306 5.16 0.93 -11.75
N GLY A 307 5.47 -0.02 -12.63
CA GLY A 307 4.50 -0.86 -13.33
C GLY A 307 4.18 -2.15 -12.57
N GLU A 308 5.16 -2.71 -11.86
CA GLU A 308 5.05 -3.99 -11.18
C GLU A 308 5.49 -3.92 -9.71
N ILE A 309 5.05 -4.89 -8.91
CA ILE A 309 5.36 -4.93 -7.46
C ILE A 309 6.87 -5.12 -7.24
N GLU A 310 7.52 -5.94 -8.06
CA GLU A 310 8.97 -6.15 -7.98
C GLU A 310 9.73 -4.88 -8.36
N GLU A 311 9.30 -4.18 -9.41
CA GLU A 311 9.87 -2.89 -9.79
C GLU A 311 9.77 -1.87 -8.67
N SER A 312 8.62 -1.78 -7.96
CA SER A 312 8.42 -0.80 -6.90
C SER A 312 9.47 -0.85 -5.80
N PHE A 313 10.04 -2.02 -5.54
CA PHE A 313 11.15 -2.17 -4.59
C PHE A 313 12.42 -1.44 -5.07
N TYR A 314 12.83 -1.67 -6.31
CA TYR A 314 14.05 -1.06 -6.87
C TYR A 314 13.84 0.40 -7.25
N ASP A 315 12.69 0.72 -7.81
CA ASP A 315 12.33 2.08 -8.20
C ASP A 315 12.27 3.04 -7.01
N THR A 316 11.86 2.55 -5.84
CA THR A 316 11.95 3.32 -4.61
C THR A 316 13.40 3.72 -4.32
N GLY A 317 14.37 2.84 -4.57
CA GLY A 317 15.80 3.15 -4.49
C GLY A 317 16.21 4.25 -5.47
N ASN A 318 15.76 4.14 -6.72
CA ASN A 318 16.01 5.14 -7.74
C ASN A 318 15.40 6.51 -7.35
N CYS A 319 14.17 6.52 -6.83
CA CYS A 319 13.52 7.75 -6.37
C CYS A 319 14.36 8.50 -5.31
N PHE A 320 14.91 7.78 -4.32
CA PHE A 320 15.78 8.41 -3.32
C PHE A 320 17.10 8.87 -3.89
N ASN A 321 17.70 8.10 -4.79
CA ASN A 321 18.95 8.49 -5.45
C ASN A 321 18.73 9.74 -6.31
N TYR A 322 17.69 9.79 -7.11
CA TYR A 322 17.37 10.97 -7.91
C TYR A 322 17.07 12.20 -7.05
N ALA A 323 16.31 12.01 -5.96
CA ALA A 323 16.07 13.11 -5.02
C ALA A 323 17.38 13.69 -4.48
N ASP A 324 18.29 12.85 -3.97
CA ASP A 324 19.56 13.27 -3.41
C ASP A 324 20.51 13.84 -4.47
N THR A 325 20.64 13.18 -5.62
CA THR A 325 21.59 13.57 -6.68
C THR A 325 21.21 14.91 -7.30
N PHE A 326 19.93 15.08 -7.64
CA PHE A 326 19.45 16.30 -8.30
C PHE A 326 18.93 17.35 -7.32
N GLN A 327 18.79 17.02 -6.04
CA GLN A 327 18.23 17.88 -4.99
C GLN A 327 16.85 18.43 -5.38
N VAL A 328 15.94 17.53 -5.75
CA VAL A 328 14.58 17.83 -6.17
C VAL A 328 13.58 16.93 -5.45
N PRO A 329 12.32 17.38 -5.30
CA PRO A 329 11.25 16.48 -4.88
C PRO A 329 11.01 15.39 -5.93
N VAL A 330 10.79 14.15 -5.48
CA VAL A 330 10.41 13.03 -6.31
C VAL A 330 9.03 12.52 -5.88
N ILE A 331 8.12 12.42 -6.84
CA ILE A 331 6.78 11.86 -6.65
C ILE A 331 6.79 10.46 -7.24
N HIS A 332 6.73 9.45 -6.36
CA HIS A 332 6.64 8.05 -6.75
C HIS A 332 5.17 7.67 -6.90
N MET A 333 4.75 7.51 -8.13
CA MET A 333 3.36 7.21 -8.51
C MET A 333 3.09 5.72 -8.37
N MET A 334 2.13 5.39 -7.54
CA MET A 334 1.56 4.07 -7.37
C MET A 334 0.05 4.15 -7.56
N ASP A 335 -0.67 3.04 -7.48
CA ASP A 335 -2.12 3.05 -7.47
C ASP A 335 -2.73 2.02 -6.50
N LYS A 336 -4.03 2.11 -6.29
CA LYS A 336 -4.76 1.21 -5.39
C LYS A 336 -4.71 -0.25 -5.83
N PHE A 337 -4.72 -0.53 -7.14
CA PHE A 337 -4.66 -1.89 -7.65
C PHE A 337 -3.28 -2.49 -7.35
N HIS A 338 -2.22 -1.78 -7.70
CA HIS A 338 -0.85 -2.16 -7.39
C HIS A 338 -0.66 -2.40 -5.88
N ALA A 339 -1.02 -1.41 -5.05
CA ALA A 339 -0.83 -1.46 -3.60
C ALA A 339 -1.47 -2.70 -2.96
N SER A 340 -2.66 -3.10 -3.42
CA SER A 340 -3.46 -4.17 -2.83
C SER A 340 -3.31 -5.53 -3.52
N SER A 341 -2.67 -5.58 -4.68
CA SER A 341 -2.42 -6.83 -5.39
C SER A 341 -1.43 -7.70 -4.61
N VAL A 342 -1.66 -9.00 -4.66
CA VAL A 342 -0.80 -10.01 -4.03
C VAL A 342 -0.17 -10.85 -5.13
N ILE A 343 1.14 -10.93 -5.15
CA ILE A 343 1.88 -11.75 -6.10
C ILE A 343 2.90 -12.66 -5.41
N THR A 344 3.29 -13.70 -6.11
CA THR A 344 4.50 -14.47 -5.79
C THR A 344 5.62 -13.96 -6.68
N CYS A 345 6.71 -13.49 -6.07
CA CYS A 345 7.89 -13.02 -6.80
C CYS A 345 9.17 -13.62 -6.22
N GLN A 346 10.28 -13.42 -6.90
CA GLN A 346 11.58 -13.77 -6.37
C GLN A 346 11.94 -12.88 -5.17
N ARG A 347 12.78 -13.40 -4.27
CA ARG A 347 13.26 -12.61 -3.14
C ARG A 347 14.03 -11.39 -3.66
N PHE A 348 13.68 -10.23 -3.13
CA PHE A 348 14.41 -8.99 -3.44
C PHE A 348 15.88 -9.07 -3.05
N GLU A 349 16.72 -8.40 -3.82
CA GLU A 349 18.14 -8.31 -3.61
C GLU A 349 18.52 -6.88 -3.19
N PRO A 350 18.48 -6.54 -1.88
CA PRO A 350 18.76 -5.18 -1.41
C PRO A 350 20.14 -4.66 -1.83
N GLN A 351 21.12 -5.54 -2.02
CA GLN A 351 22.45 -5.20 -2.48
C GLN A 351 22.50 -4.64 -3.92
N LYS A 352 21.43 -4.81 -4.71
CA LYS A 352 21.30 -4.18 -6.03
C LYS A 352 20.88 -2.73 -5.96
N ILE A 353 20.40 -2.26 -4.80
CA ILE A 353 20.08 -0.85 -4.59
C ILE A 353 21.38 -0.14 -4.19
N SER A 354 21.94 0.62 -5.11
CA SER A 354 23.02 1.55 -4.78
C SER A 354 22.47 2.73 -3.96
N ILE A 355 23.27 3.28 -3.06
CA ILE A 355 22.92 4.48 -2.29
C ILE A 355 23.81 5.62 -2.77
N ASP A 356 23.22 6.51 -3.57
CA ASP A 356 23.88 7.74 -4.02
C ASP A 356 23.29 8.93 -3.26
N ARG A 357 24.14 9.67 -2.54
CA ARG A 357 23.75 10.82 -1.75
C ARG A 357 24.04 12.14 -2.47
N GLY A 358 24.45 12.08 -3.75
CA GLY A 358 24.83 13.24 -4.52
C GLY A 358 25.91 14.08 -3.82
N LYS A 359 25.77 15.40 -3.86
CA LYS A 359 26.73 16.34 -3.25
C LYS A 359 26.48 16.61 -1.76
N LEU A 360 26.08 15.58 -0.98
CA LEU A 360 25.97 15.69 0.47
C LEU A 360 27.38 15.73 1.09
N LEU A 361 27.71 16.82 1.79
CA LEU A 361 29.01 17.04 2.37
C LEU A 361 29.19 16.24 3.67
N GLU A 362 30.39 15.70 3.87
CA GLU A 362 30.85 15.13 5.16
C GLU A 362 31.43 16.20 6.08
N ASN A 363 32.12 17.16 5.50
CA ASN A 363 32.73 18.31 6.20
C ASN A 363 32.43 19.58 5.39
N VAL A 364 32.37 20.71 6.09
CA VAL A 364 32.08 22.03 5.48
C VAL A 364 33.21 22.97 5.83
N GLU A 365 33.75 23.63 4.80
CA GLU A 365 34.80 24.66 4.94
C GLU A 365 34.16 26.03 5.20
N ASP A 366 34.98 26.99 5.62
CA ASP A 366 34.54 28.37 5.84
C ASP A 366 34.07 29.00 4.54
N GLY A 367 32.99 29.80 4.61
CA GLY A 367 32.43 30.48 3.45
C GLY A 367 31.41 29.65 2.66
N TYR A 368 30.88 28.58 3.25
CA TYR A 368 29.85 27.74 2.66
C TYR A 368 28.60 28.52 2.20
N ARG A 369 28.15 28.21 1.02
CA ARG A 369 26.89 28.74 0.45
C ARG A 369 26.01 27.59 0.01
N ARG A 370 24.84 27.45 0.63
CA ARG A 370 23.89 26.35 0.34
C ARG A 370 23.41 26.35 -1.09
N PHE A 371 23.25 27.52 -1.67
CA PHE A 371 22.68 27.71 -3.02
C PHE A 371 23.73 28.24 -4.01
N GLU A 372 25.00 27.93 -3.79
CA GLU A 372 26.11 28.31 -4.65
C GLU A 372 25.83 27.98 -6.13
N PHE A 373 26.20 28.91 -7.03
CA PHE A 373 26.17 28.68 -8.46
C PHE A 373 27.28 27.70 -8.87
N THR A 374 26.90 26.56 -9.43
CA THR A 374 27.80 25.53 -9.94
C THR A 374 27.53 25.29 -11.42
N GLU A 375 28.47 24.69 -12.13
CA GLU A 375 28.37 24.40 -13.55
C GLU A 375 27.15 23.54 -13.89
N ASP A 376 26.81 22.57 -13.04
CA ASP A 376 25.67 21.64 -13.19
C ASP A 376 24.41 22.12 -12.44
N GLY A 377 24.41 23.29 -11.84
CA GLY A 377 23.29 23.83 -11.08
C GLY A 377 22.99 23.11 -9.76
N ILE A 378 23.81 22.13 -9.36
CA ILE A 378 23.62 21.33 -8.14
C ILE A 378 24.66 21.73 -7.10
N SER A 379 24.24 22.50 -6.09
CA SER A 379 25.13 22.97 -5.03
C SER A 379 25.50 21.87 -4.03
N PRO A 380 26.71 21.91 -3.43
CA PRO A 380 27.04 21.07 -2.29
C PRO A 380 26.08 21.32 -1.14
N ARG A 381 25.65 20.25 -0.46
CA ARG A 381 24.61 20.30 0.57
C ARG A 381 25.17 19.89 1.94
N SER A 382 25.11 20.80 2.92
CA SER A 382 25.39 20.50 4.32
C SER A 382 24.16 19.86 5.00
N ARG A 383 24.36 19.40 6.21
CA ARG A 383 23.30 18.93 7.11
C ARG A 383 23.13 19.91 8.27
N LEU A 384 21.93 20.09 8.77
CA LEU A 384 21.71 20.88 9.97
C LEU A 384 22.58 20.38 11.12
N GLY A 385 23.21 21.31 11.83
CA GLY A 385 24.13 21.02 12.93
C GLY A 385 25.60 20.78 12.55
N MET A 386 25.97 20.85 11.26
CA MET A 386 27.38 20.79 10.85
C MET A 386 28.08 22.11 11.16
N ASN A 387 29.32 22.01 11.67
CA ASN A 387 30.18 23.18 11.81
C ASN A 387 30.40 23.83 10.44
N ASN A 388 30.38 25.16 10.38
CA ASN A 388 30.50 25.98 9.17
C ASN A 388 29.40 25.74 8.11
N GLY A 389 28.46 24.83 8.35
CA GLY A 389 27.41 24.47 7.41
C GLY A 389 26.06 25.18 7.63
N ILE A 390 26.08 26.34 8.29
CA ILE A 390 24.88 27.14 8.57
C ILE A 390 24.40 27.84 7.29
N PHE A 391 23.11 27.79 7.03
CA PHE A 391 22.46 28.45 5.91
C PHE A 391 21.04 28.86 6.29
N TRP A 392 20.43 29.72 5.49
CA TRP A 392 19.06 30.14 5.64
C TRP A 392 18.15 29.41 4.64
N ASN A 393 16.93 29.16 5.04
CA ASN A 393 15.86 28.68 4.18
C ASN A 393 14.67 29.64 4.28
N THR A 394 14.08 29.96 3.17
CA THR A 394 12.89 30.84 3.08
C THR A 394 11.92 30.34 2.02
N GLY A 395 10.65 30.75 2.11
CA GLY A 395 9.67 30.52 1.05
C GLY A 395 9.77 31.51 -0.10
N ASP A 396 10.58 32.57 0.06
CA ASP A 396 10.82 33.61 -0.94
C ASP A 396 12.06 33.27 -1.77
N GLU A 397 12.30 34.04 -2.86
CA GLU A 397 13.55 33.93 -3.60
C GLU A 397 14.73 34.34 -2.74
N SER A 398 15.88 33.70 -2.94
CA SER A 398 17.05 33.92 -2.08
C SER A 398 18.35 34.02 -2.87
N ASP A 399 19.37 34.55 -2.18
CA ASP A 399 20.76 34.53 -2.63
C ASP A 399 21.43 33.15 -2.39
N GLU A 400 22.70 33.05 -2.72
CA GLU A 400 23.48 31.82 -2.55
C GLU A 400 23.60 31.36 -1.07
N GLN A 401 23.36 32.25 -0.10
CA GLN A 401 23.38 31.96 1.35
C GLN A 401 21.98 31.64 1.90
N GLY A 402 20.94 31.89 1.11
CA GLY A 402 19.55 31.69 1.50
C GLY A 402 18.87 32.94 2.08
N HIS A 403 19.52 34.11 1.99
CA HIS A 403 18.88 35.37 2.41
C HIS A 403 17.90 35.84 1.35
N ILE A 404 16.76 36.35 1.81
CA ILE A 404 15.69 36.85 0.91
C ILE A 404 16.22 37.96 -0.01
N THR A 405 15.84 37.89 -1.28
CA THR A 405 16.17 38.88 -2.27
C THR A 405 14.99 39.23 -3.19
N GLU A 406 14.89 40.49 -3.62
CA GLU A 406 13.96 40.96 -4.65
C GLU A 406 14.72 41.39 -5.91
N ASP A 407 16.02 41.10 -6.00
CA ASP A 407 16.86 41.46 -7.17
C ASP A 407 16.40 40.62 -8.39
N PRO A 408 15.93 41.26 -9.46
CA PRO A 408 15.41 40.56 -10.63
C PRO A 408 16.49 39.78 -11.41
N GLU A 409 17.75 40.25 -11.41
CA GLU A 409 18.86 39.54 -12.08
C GLU A 409 19.22 38.26 -11.31
N LEU A 410 19.26 38.35 -9.99
CA LEU A 410 19.51 37.17 -9.13
C LEU A 410 18.37 36.17 -9.23
N ARG A 411 17.12 36.64 -9.28
CA ARG A 411 15.94 35.79 -9.50
C ARG A 411 16.08 34.98 -10.80
N VAL A 412 16.45 35.60 -11.90
CA VAL A 412 16.66 34.89 -13.18
C VAL A 412 17.75 33.84 -13.03
N LYS A 413 18.90 34.20 -12.48
CA LYS A 413 20.02 33.23 -12.27
C LYS A 413 19.65 32.05 -11.39
N MET A 414 18.89 32.29 -10.31
CA MET A 414 18.43 31.22 -9.43
C MET A 414 17.41 30.28 -10.10
N MET A 415 16.53 30.85 -10.92
CA MET A 415 15.60 30.05 -11.74
C MET A 415 16.37 29.21 -12.76
N ASP A 416 17.30 29.81 -13.50
CA ASP A 416 18.11 29.07 -14.48
C ASP A 416 18.90 27.96 -13.82
N LYS A 417 19.52 28.23 -12.66
CA LYS A 417 20.22 27.24 -11.84
C LYS A 417 19.32 26.06 -11.48
N ARG A 418 18.10 26.32 -10.99
CA ARG A 418 17.18 25.25 -10.60
C ARG A 418 16.66 24.47 -11.80
N MET A 419 16.27 25.17 -12.87
CA MET A 419 15.65 24.55 -14.04
C MET A 419 16.62 23.80 -14.94
N SER A 420 17.91 24.21 -14.98
CA SER A 420 18.95 23.50 -15.77
C SER A 420 19.16 22.04 -15.33
N ARG A 421 18.72 21.67 -14.13
CA ARG A 421 18.77 20.27 -13.66
C ARG A 421 17.88 19.35 -14.49
N LEU A 422 16.83 19.87 -15.14
CA LEU A 422 15.96 19.07 -16.01
C LEU A 422 16.75 18.48 -17.18
N ASP A 423 17.74 19.21 -17.71
CA ASP A 423 18.61 18.71 -18.79
C ASP A 423 19.52 17.56 -18.35
N LEU A 424 19.77 17.44 -17.04
CA LEU A 424 20.57 16.35 -16.46
C LEU A 424 19.71 15.13 -16.08
N ILE A 425 18.41 15.36 -15.86
CA ILE A 425 17.44 14.31 -15.48
C ILE A 425 16.96 13.55 -16.72
N LEU A 426 16.83 14.23 -17.86
CA LEU A 426 16.35 13.66 -19.14
C LEU A 426 17.47 12.95 -19.91
#